data_69fdd68437dd511669a4bdfd21050305
#
_entry.id   69fdd68437dd511669a4bdfd21050305
#
_cell.length_a   1.000
_cell.length_b   1.000
_cell.length_c   1.000
_cell.angle_alpha   90.00
_cell.angle_beta   90.00
_cell.angle_gamma   90.00
#
_symmetry.space_group_name_H-M   'P 1'
#
loop_
_entity.id
_entity.type
_entity.pdbx_description
1 polymer ?
#
loop_
_entity_poly.entity_id
_entity_poly.type
_entity_poly.pdbx_seq_one_letter_code
_entity_poly.pdbx_strand_id
1 'polypeptide(L)'
;YRASIKQAVLGRPELRSGIGYDYFKGRKIVIDWNIDRIKRSVDQEMNPKGFKLYSSLAYEKSKFITGLNLSDSGTLVSEFNNNEFVNFEINAFYSRKIPNLKNLSGGFSVNAGIMNNTEVDSFFYFFSGGMPGIKGYPYYSLEGTSKFISSVFLRKTLFNYKNLKLAWFN
;
A
#
# COMPACT_ATOMS: atom_id res chain seq x y z
N TYR A 1 -6.60 -14.63 -11.03
CA TYR A 1 -7.50 -14.98 -9.90
C TYR A 1 -8.83 -15.48 -10.45
N ARG A 2 -9.40 -16.44 -9.80
CA ARG A 2 -10.65 -17.10 -10.20
C ARG A 2 -11.63 -17.11 -9.03
N ALA A 3 -12.86 -16.64 -9.26
CA ALA A 3 -13.95 -16.76 -8.33
C ALA A 3 -14.89 -17.91 -8.74
N SER A 4 -15.63 -18.47 -7.81
CA SER A 4 -16.63 -19.48 -8.09
C SER A 4 -17.91 -19.18 -7.33
N ILE A 5 -19.05 -19.28 -8.00
CA ILE A 5 -20.37 -19.21 -7.39
C ILE A 5 -20.91 -20.63 -7.32
N LYS A 6 -21.28 -21.06 -6.11
CA LYS A 6 -21.95 -22.35 -5.89
C LYS A 6 -23.43 -22.09 -5.69
N GLN A 7 -24.26 -22.59 -6.56
CA GLN A 7 -25.69 -22.50 -6.44
C GLN A 7 -26.25 -23.86 -5.96
N ALA A 8 -26.97 -23.83 -4.86
CA ALA A 8 -27.73 -24.99 -4.40
C ALA A 8 -29.05 -25.06 -5.17
N VAL A 9 -29.31 -26.17 -5.85
CA VAL A 9 -30.62 -26.43 -6.47
C VAL A 9 -31.57 -26.90 -5.38
N LEU A 10 -32.64 -26.17 -5.19
CA LEU A 10 -33.69 -26.45 -4.17
C LEU A 10 -34.17 -27.91 -4.28
N GLY A 11 -34.07 -28.64 -3.18
CA GLY A 11 -34.58 -29.99 -3.05
C GLY A 11 -33.68 -31.15 -3.47
N ARG A 12 -32.44 -30.88 -3.96
CA ARG A 12 -31.48 -31.92 -4.29
C ARG A 12 -30.08 -31.51 -3.89
N PRO A 13 -29.62 -31.80 -2.66
CA PRO A 13 -28.31 -31.36 -2.16
C PRO A 13 -27.12 -31.99 -2.92
N GLU A 14 -27.32 -33.08 -3.65
CA GLU A 14 -26.34 -33.72 -4.52
C GLU A 14 -26.08 -32.98 -5.85
N LEU A 15 -27.01 -32.12 -6.29
CA LEU A 15 -26.89 -31.31 -7.49
C LEU A 15 -26.37 -29.91 -7.17
N ARG A 16 -25.11 -29.82 -6.79
CA ARG A 16 -24.42 -28.54 -6.63
C ARG A 16 -23.73 -28.16 -7.94
N SER A 17 -24.32 -27.26 -8.71
CA SER A 17 -23.63 -26.66 -9.84
C SER A 17 -22.76 -25.49 -9.34
N GLY A 18 -21.47 -25.51 -9.69
CA GLY A 18 -20.56 -24.41 -9.42
C GLY A 18 -20.14 -23.77 -10.72
N ILE A 19 -20.36 -22.46 -10.86
CA ILE A 19 -19.87 -21.68 -11.99
C ILE A 19 -18.57 -21.01 -11.54
N GLY A 20 -17.47 -21.32 -12.22
CA GLY A 20 -16.20 -20.66 -12.00
C GLY A 20 -15.92 -19.64 -13.09
N TYR A 21 -15.53 -18.41 -12.72
CA TYR A 21 -15.15 -17.38 -13.65
C TYR A 21 -13.87 -16.68 -13.23
N ASP A 22 -13.09 -16.24 -14.20
CA ASP A 22 -11.90 -15.45 -13.95
C ASP A 22 -12.31 -14.00 -13.74
N TYR A 23 -11.94 -13.39 -12.64
CA TYR A 23 -12.25 -11.98 -12.37
C TYR A 23 -11.04 -11.04 -12.56
N PHE A 24 -9.84 -11.60 -12.55
CA PHE A 24 -8.61 -10.85 -12.76
C PHE A 24 -7.58 -11.68 -13.52
N LYS A 25 -7.02 -11.09 -14.58
CA LYS A 25 -5.88 -11.63 -15.32
C LYS A 25 -4.87 -10.52 -15.51
N GLY A 26 -3.63 -10.69 -15.04
CA GLY A 26 -2.64 -9.64 -15.14
C GLY A 26 -1.22 -10.15 -15.22
N ARG A 27 -0.35 -9.28 -15.75
CA ARG A 27 1.10 -9.42 -15.75
C ARG A 27 1.67 -8.14 -15.18
N LYS A 28 2.64 -8.28 -14.28
CA LYS A 28 3.28 -7.16 -13.61
C LYS A 28 4.78 -7.36 -13.60
N ILE A 29 5.52 -6.33 -13.98
CA ILE A 29 6.98 -6.25 -13.85
C ILE A 29 7.27 -5.18 -12.82
N VAL A 30 8.08 -5.50 -11.82
CA VAL A 30 8.42 -4.56 -10.73
C VAL A 30 9.92 -4.48 -10.61
N ILE A 31 10.43 -3.26 -10.48
CA ILE A 31 11.83 -2.97 -10.19
C ILE A 31 11.87 -2.18 -8.89
N ASP A 32 12.48 -2.76 -7.87
CA ASP A 32 12.56 -2.18 -6.54
C ASP A 32 13.99 -1.80 -6.21
N TRP A 33 14.17 -0.59 -5.62
CA TRP A 33 15.42 -0.15 -5.01
C TRP A 33 15.21 0.11 -3.54
N ASN A 34 16.07 -0.49 -2.73
CA ASN A 34 16.02 -0.31 -1.29
C ASN A 34 17.42 0.07 -0.76
N ILE A 35 17.51 1.24 -0.16
CA ILE A 35 18.70 1.73 0.53
C ILE A 35 18.35 1.91 2.00
N ASP A 36 18.95 1.13 2.88
CA ASP A 36 18.77 1.24 4.32
C ASP A 36 20.13 1.55 4.98
N ARG A 37 20.28 2.77 5.47
CA ARG A 37 21.44 3.26 6.22
C ARG A 37 21.05 3.70 7.63
N ILE A 38 20.06 3.07 8.21
CA ILE A 38 19.68 3.31 9.59
C ILE A 38 20.67 2.63 10.51
N LYS A 39 21.27 3.40 11.43
CA LYS A 39 22.20 2.86 12.42
C LYS A 39 21.45 1.94 13.37
N ARG A 40 21.83 0.66 13.36
CA ARG A 40 21.29 -0.33 14.30
C ARG A 40 21.75 0.02 15.72
N SER A 41 20.82 0.21 16.62
CA SER A 41 21.07 0.39 18.06
C SER A 41 19.88 -0.21 18.81
N VAL A 42 20.06 -0.43 20.13
CA VAL A 42 18.95 -0.92 20.99
C VAL A 42 17.72 -0.02 20.94
N ASP A 43 17.90 1.27 20.58
CA ASP A 43 16.83 2.27 20.49
C ASP A 43 16.35 2.50 19.05
N GLN A 44 16.65 1.61 18.13
CA GLN A 44 16.42 1.85 16.69
C GLN A 44 14.95 2.15 16.37
N GLU A 45 14.03 1.49 17.04
CA GLU A 45 12.59 1.71 16.85
C GLU A 45 12.12 3.03 17.46
N MET A 46 12.66 3.39 18.62
CA MET A 46 12.29 4.62 19.34
C MET A 46 12.99 5.87 18.80
N ASN A 47 14.27 5.74 18.44
CA ASN A 47 15.11 6.83 17.95
C ASN A 47 15.93 6.39 16.72
N PRO A 48 15.30 6.09 15.59
CA PRO A 48 16.05 5.72 14.40
C PRO A 48 16.94 6.87 13.96
N LYS A 49 18.18 6.56 13.58
CA LYS A 49 19.15 7.54 13.07
C LYS A 49 19.68 7.06 11.74
N GLY A 50 19.52 7.86 10.74
CA GLY A 50 20.02 7.55 9.41
C GLY A 50 19.01 7.88 8.33
N PHE A 51 19.17 7.21 7.23
CA PHE A 51 18.37 7.41 6.02
C PHE A 51 17.88 6.06 5.50
N LYS A 52 16.65 6.04 5.08
CA LYS A 52 16.03 4.91 4.38
C LYS A 52 15.32 5.43 3.15
N LEU A 53 15.58 4.80 2.02
CA LEU A 53 14.92 5.08 0.76
C LEU A 53 14.44 3.77 0.16
N TYR A 54 13.17 3.72 -0.16
CA TYR A 54 12.58 2.69 -0.98
C TYR A 54 11.98 3.35 -2.21
N SER A 55 12.24 2.80 -3.38
CA SER A 55 11.64 3.24 -4.63
C SER A 55 11.21 2.02 -5.43
N SER A 56 10.03 2.07 -5.99
CA SER A 56 9.43 1.01 -6.80
C SER A 56 8.91 1.58 -8.11
N LEU A 57 9.29 0.96 -9.20
CA LEU A 57 8.75 1.21 -10.54
C LEU A 57 8.07 -0.07 -11.01
N ALA A 58 6.78 0.00 -11.30
CA ALA A 58 6.03 -1.15 -11.76
C ALA A 58 5.29 -0.83 -13.07
N TYR A 59 5.39 -1.76 -14.03
CA TYR A 59 4.55 -1.79 -15.21
C TYR A 59 3.54 -2.91 -15.05
N GLU A 60 2.27 -2.60 -15.20
CA GLU A 60 1.18 -3.56 -15.10
C GLU A 60 0.27 -3.52 -16.33
N LYS A 61 -0.05 -4.71 -16.83
CA LYS A 61 -1.07 -4.92 -17.86
C LYS A 61 -2.02 -5.98 -17.38
N SER A 62 -3.26 -5.60 -17.13
CA SER A 62 -4.25 -6.47 -16.52
C SER A 62 -5.63 -6.32 -17.17
N LYS A 63 -6.45 -7.34 -16.94
CA LYS A 63 -7.86 -7.37 -17.28
C LYS A 63 -8.64 -7.58 -16.00
N PHE A 64 -9.54 -6.66 -15.72
CA PHE A 64 -10.42 -6.73 -14.56
C PHE A 64 -11.87 -6.89 -15.02
N ILE A 65 -12.62 -7.73 -14.34
CA ILE A 65 -14.00 -8.02 -14.72
C ILE A 65 -14.88 -6.80 -14.45
N THR A 66 -15.67 -6.40 -15.45
CA THR A 66 -16.67 -5.32 -15.34
C THR A 66 -18.08 -5.85 -15.24
N GLY A 67 -18.32 -7.06 -15.74
CA GLY A 67 -19.64 -7.66 -15.72
C GLY A 67 -19.65 -9.12 -16.14
N LEU A 68 -20.80 -9.76 -15.95
CA LEU A 68 -21.11 -11.11 -16.41
C LEU A 68 -22.35 -11.02 -17.29
N ASN A 69 -22.19 -11.35 -18.57
CA ASN A 69 -23.29 -11.39 -19.53
C ASN A 69 -23.68 -12.83 -19.87
N LEU A 70 -24.93 -13.04 -20.24
CA LEU A 70 -25.39 -14.29 -20.80
C LEU A 70 -25.15 -14.26 -22.31
N SER A 71 -24.45 -15.28 -22.81
CA SER A 71 -24.35 -15.50 -24.25
C SER A 71 -25.68 -16.03 -24.79
N ASP A 72 -25.86 -15.98 -26.12
CA ASP A 72 -27.03 -16.52 -26.80
C ASP A 72 -27.27 -18.02 -26.52
N SER A 73 -26.22 -18.73 -26.13
CA SER A 73 -26.26 -20.12 -25.70
C SER A 73 -26.59 -20.31 -24.21
N GLY A 74 -26.89 -19.23 -23.46
CA GLY A 74 -27.20 -19.30 -22.03
C GLY A 74 -26.00 -19.51 -21.11
N THR A 75 -24.77 -19.39 -21.64
CA THR A 75 -23.54 -19.47 -20.84
C THR A 75 -23.13 -18.09 -20.32
N LEU A 76 -22.59 -18.03 -19.09
CA LEU A 76 -22.05 -16.80 -18.53
C LEU A 76 -20.71 -16.46 -19.17
N VAL A 77 -20.63 -15.29 -19.78
CA VAL A 77 -19.40 -14.72 -20.37
C VAL A 77 -18.95 -13.53 -19.55
N SER A 78 -17.69 -13.52 -19.18
CA SER A 78 -17.09 -12.41 -18.42
C SER A 78 -16.68 -11.28 -19.36
N GLU A 79 -17.15 -10.09 -19.07
CA GLU A 79 -16.66 -8.86 -19.70
C GLU A 79 -15.46 -8.32 -18.94
N PHE A 80 -14.43 -7.88 -19.66
CA PHE A 80 -13.20 -7.38 -19.08
C PHE A 80 -12.88 -5.96 -19.53
N ASN A 81 -12.49 -5.11 -18.60
CA ASN A 81 -11.80 -3.88 -18.89
C ASN A 81 -10.28 -4.13 -18.90
N ASN A 82 -9.60 -3.55 -19.89
CA ASN A 82 -8.15 -3.62 -19.99
C ASN A 82 -7.54 -2.43 -19.25
N ASN A 83 -6.64 -2.72 -18.32
CA ASN A 83 -5.88 -1.73 -17.59
C ASN A 83 -4.41 -1.89 -17.97
N GLU A 84 -3.77 -0.79 -18.38
CA GLU A 84 -2.34 -0.75 -18.69
C GLU A 84 -1.77 0.55 -18.16
N PHE A 85 -0.80 0.43 -17.24
CA PHE A 85 -0.22 1.58 -16.57
C PHE A 85 1.17 1.31 -16.02
N VAL A 86 1.90 2.39 -15.80
CA VAL A 86 3.14 2.43 -15.05
C VAL A 86 2.88 3.18 -13.77
N ASN A 87 3.25 2.60 -12.63
CA ASN A 87 3.26 3.31 -11.36
C ASN A 87 4.69 3.46 -10.84
N PHE A 88 4.94 4.59 -10.23
CA PHE A 88 6.18 4.89 -9.53
C PHE A 88 5.85 5.28 -8.10
N GLU A 89 6.54 4.65 -7.15
CA GLU A 89 6.43 4.98 -5.72
C GLU A 89 7.79 5.26 -5.12
N ILE A 90 7.84 6.22 -4.20
CA ILE A 90 9.02 6.53 -3.42
C ILE A 90 8.65 6.72 -1.95
N ASN A 91 9.40 6.08 -1.08
CA ASN A 91 9.31 6.22 0.37
C ASN A 91 10.68 6.61 0.90
N ALA A 92 10.81 7.82 1.40
CA ALA A 92 12.03 8.33 1.99
C ALA A 92 11.82 8.62 3.48
N PHE A 93 12.78 8.24 4.28
CA PHE A 93 12.82 8.53 5.71
C PHE A 93 14.21 9.01 6.09
N TYR A 94 14.27 10.10 6.85
CA TYR A 94 15.51 10.63 7.40
C TYR A 94 15.31 11.01 8.86
N SER A 95 16.26 10.66 9.71
CA SER A 95 16.25 11.06 11.10
C SER A 95 17.68 11.29 11.63
N ARG A 96 17.83 12.37 12.40
CA ARG A 96 19.11 12.77 13.00
C ARG A 96 18.90 13.39 14.38
N LYS A 97 19.91 13.26 15.25
CA LYS A 97 20.02 14.09 16.46
C LYS A 97 20.21 15.55 16.09
N ILE A 98 19.47 16.44 16.76
CA ILE A 98 19.65 17.88 16.56
C ILE A 98 20.91 18.33 17.32
N PRO A 99 21.88 18.95 16.63
CA PRO A 99 23.07 19.50 17.28
C PRO A 99 22.67 20.48 18.37
N ASN A 100 23.45 20.58 19.43
CA ASN A 100 23.30 21.51 20.56
C ASN A 100 22.05 21.32 21.43
N LEU A 101 21.12 20.40 21.09
CA LEU A 101 19.99 20.08 21.95
C LEU A 101 20.12 18.68 22.50
N LYS A 102 20.36 18.61 23.83
CA LYS A 102 20.51 17.31 24.52
C LYS A 102 19.22 16.50 24.39
N ASN A 103 19.37 15.24 23.99
CA ASN A 103 18.28 14.26 23.92
C ASN A 103 17.13 14.60 22.93
N LEU A 104 17.37 15.48 21.95
CA LEU A 104 16.39 15.80 20.93
C LEU A 104 16.84 15.18 19.59
N SER A 105 15.92 14.50 18.92
CA SER A 105 16.06 14.00 17.56
C SER A 105 14.90 14.47 16.73
N GLY A 106 15.16 14.73 15.46
CA GLY A 106 14.14 15.12 14.51
C GLY A 106 14.34 14.41 13.19
N GLY A 107 13.31 14.35 12.42
CA GLY A 107 13.35 13.75 11.11
C GLY A 107 12.13 14.07 10.28
N PHE A 108 12.17 13.61 9.05
CA PHE A 108 11.05 13.71 8.13
C PHE A 108 10.87 12.39 7.38
N SER A 109 9.65 12.17 6.93
CA SER A 109 9.33 11.11 5.97
C SER A 109 8.53 11.67 4.81
N VAL A 110 8.74 11.10 3.64
CA VAL A 110 8.00 11.40 2.42
C VAL A 110 7.55 10.08 1.82
N ASN A 111 6.27 10.01 1.48
CA ASN A 111 5.68 8.94 0.71
C ASN A 111 5.00 9.58 -0.49
N ALA A 112 5.48 9.31 -1.68
CA ALA A 112 4.92 9.83 -2.91
C ALA A 112 4.72 8.70 -3.91
N GLY A 113 3.68 8.84 -4.74
CA GLY A 113 3.38 7.89 -5.81
C GLY A 113 2.66 8.59 -6.94
N ILE A 114 2.91 8.13 -8.13
CA ILE A 114 2.27 8.61 -9.35
C ILE A 114 2.02 7.47 -10.32
N MET A 115 0.90 7.53 -11.00
CA MET A 115 0.50 6.62 -12.06
C MET A 115 0.35 7.42 -13.36
N ASN A 116 0.82 6.86 -14.46
CA ASN A 116 0.78 7.52 -15.76
C ASN A 116 -0.60 7.48 -16.43
N ASN A 117 -1.45 6.55 -16.05
CA ASN A 117 -2.80 6.39 -16.58
C ASN A 117 -3.82 6.60 -15.45
N THR A 118 -4.75 7.54 -15.66
CA THR A 118 -5.82 7.87 -14.71
C THR A 118 -7.15 7.17 -15.01
N GLU A 119 -7.25 6.53 -16.19
CA GLU A 119 -8.45 5.82 -16.66
C GLU A 119 -8.41 4.32 -16.32
N VAL A 120 -7.76 3.98 -15.20
CA VAL A 120 -7.72 2.61 -14.69
C VAL A 120 -8.80 2.40 -13.63
N ASP A 121 -9.15 1.16 -13.39
CA ASP A 121 -10.09 0.81 -12.33
C ASP A 121 -9.56 1.30 -10.96
N SER A 122 -10.47 1.80 -10.11
CA SER A 122 -10.13 2.32 -8.78
C SER A 122 -9.45 1.28 -7.86
N PHE A 123 -9.58 0.00 -8.18
CA PHE A 123 -8.85 -1.09 -7.52
C PHE A 123 -7.31 -0.87 -7.54
N PHE A 124 -6.81 -0.17 -8.57
CA PHE A 124 -5.37 0.09 -8.73
C PHE A 124 -4.91 1.41 -8.12
N TYR A 125 -5.81 2.23 -7.60
CA TYR A 125 -5.48 3.52 -7.03
C TYR A 125 -4.59 3.41 -5.80
N PHE A 126 -3.87 4.48 -5.52
CA PHE A 126 -3.18 4.62 -4.26
C PHE A 126 -4.18 4.95 -3.17
N PHE A 127 -4.12 4.19 -2.09
CA PHE A 127 -4.94 4.41 -0.91
C PHE A 127 -4.12 5.01 0.22
N SER A 128 -4.74 5.89 0.99
CA SER A 128 -4.14 6.52 2.15
C SER A 128 -5.18 6.70 3.26
N GLY A 129 -4.69 6.90 4.48
CA GLY A 129 -5.51 7.02 5.68
C GLY A 129 -5.09 6.01 6.75
N GLY A 130 -5.59 6.21 7.97
CA GLY A 130 -5.28 5.41 9.13
C GLY A 130 -3.92 5.72 9.76
N MET A 131 -3.58 4.95 10.80
CA MET A 131 -2.38 5.17 11.62
C MET A 131 -1.05 5.18 10.84
N PRO A 132 -0.81 4.29 9.86
CA PRO A 132 0.44 4.31 9.09
C PRO A 132 0.48 5.39 8.00
N GLY A 133 -0.66 6.03 7.69
CA GLY A 133 -0.78 7.08 6.69
C GLY A 133 -1.05 8.44 7.30
N ILE A 134 -2.22 9.00 7.00
CA ILE A 134 -2.67 10.30 7.50
C ILE A 134 -3.52 10.09 8.75
N LYS A 135 -2.98 10.45 9.91
CA LYS A 135 -3.67 10.33 11.20
C LYS A 135 -4.94 11.18 11.20
N GLY A 136 -6.00 10.65 11.77
CA GLY A 136 -7.31 11.33 11.83
C GLY A 136 -8.25 10.98 10.68
N TYR A 137 -7.79 10.31 9.65
CA TYR A 137 -8.62 9.78 8.58
C TYR A 137 -8.85 8.27 8.77
N PRO A 138 -10.03 7.73 8.39
CA PRO A 138 -10.25 6.29 8.36
C PRO A 138 -9.24 5.58 7.45
N TYR A 139 -9.07 4.27 7.65
CA TYR A 139 -8.24 3.47 6.74
C TYR A 139 -8.80 3.52 5.32
N TYR A 140 -7.89 3.71 4.34
CA TYR A 140 -8.22 3.74 2.91
C TYR A 140 -9.28 4.76 2.50
N SER A 141 -9.49 5.81 3.29
CA SER A 141 -10.51 6.83 3.00
C SER A 141 -10.13 7.81 1.91
N LEU A 142 -8.86 7.90 1.58
CA LEU A 142 -8.33 8.74 0.52
C LEU A 142 -7.79 7.85 -0.59
N GLU A 143 -8.23 8.09 -1.81
CA GLU A 143 -7.82 7.35 -2.99
C GLU A 143 -7.46 8.30 -4.14
N GLY A 144 -6.60 7.85 -5.03
CA GLY A 144 -6.22 8.62 -6.20
C GLY A 144 -5.12 7.97 -7.03
N THR A 145 -4.91 8.48 -8.23
CA THR A 145 -3.84 8.06 -9.16
C THR A 145 -2.50 8.68 -8.85
N SER A 146 -2.48 9.63 -7.93
CA SER A 146 -1.26 10.20 -7.36
C SER A 146 -1.42 10.43 -5.86
N LYS A 147 -0.32 10.30 -5.11
CA LYS A 147 -0.27 10.58 -3.68
C LYS A 147 0.99 11.35 -3.33
N PHE A 148 0.88 12.24 -2.35
CA PHE A 148 2.02 12.87 -1.70
C PHE A 148 1.72 13.08 -0.23
N ILE A 149 2.48 12.42 0.62
CA ILE A 149 2.35 12.51 2.07
C ILE A 149 3.73 12.85 2.62
N SER A 150 3.82 13.93 3.37
CA SER A 150 5.02 14.28 4.10
C SER A 150 4.72 14.40 5.59
N SER A 151 5.65 13.98 6.42
CA SER A 151 5.55 14.16 7.86
C SER A 151 6.90 14.58 8.45
N VAL A 152 6.83 15.46 9.44
CA VAL A 152 7.98 15.89 10.23
C VAL A 152 7.72 15.47 11.66
N PHE A 153 8.74 14.99 12.34
CA PHE A 153 8.63 14.62 13.74
C PHE A 153 9.81 15.13 14.56
N LEU A 154 9.52 15.40 15.81
CA LEU A 154 10.50 15.72 16.84
C LEU A 154 10.32 14.75 17.99
N ARG A 155 11.41 14.22 18.51
CA ARG A 155 11.41 13.27 19.62
C ARG A 155 12.39 13.73 20.69
N LYS A 156 11.92 13.83 21.91
CA LYS A 156 12.74 14.19 23.07
C LYS A 156 12.81 13.00 24.03
N THR A 157 14.02 12.52 24.34
CA THR A 157 14.20 11.55 25.42
C THR A 157 14.08 12.30 26.74
N LEU A 158 13.05 11.99 27.53
CA LEU A 158 12.76 12.67 28.79
C LEU A 158 13.71 12.21 29.89
N PHE A 159 13.90 10.91 30.04
CA PHE A 159 14.83 10.36 31.01
C PHE A 159 15.39 9.02 30.52
N ASN A 160 16.52 8.69 31.09
CA ASN A 160 17.23 7.45 30.84
C ASN A 160 17.59 6.85 32.20
N TYR A 161 16.88 5.80 32.61
CA TYR A 161 17.14 5.12 33.87
C TYR A 161 17.73 3.75 33.61
N LYS A 162 18.99 3.59 33.92
CA LYS A 162 19.75 2.35 33.62
C LYS A 162 19.59 1.97 32.14
N ASN A 163 18.84 0.95 31.83
CA ASN A 163 18.54 0.50 30.47
C ASN A 163 17.14 0.87 29.98
N LEU A 164 16.37 1.61 30.77
CA LEU A 164 15.03 2.06 30.41
C LEU A 164 15.10 3.46 29.79
N LYS A 165 14.64 3.60 28.56
CA LYS A 165 14.52 4.88 27.86
C LYS A 165 13.05 5.15 27.58
N LEU A 166 12.55 6.28 28.08
CA LEU A 166 11.23 6.79 27.73
C LEU A 166 11.39 7.95 26.73
N ALA A 167 10.62 7.90 25.66
CA ALA A 167 10.59 8.93 24.65
C ALA A 167 9.16 9.44 24.48
N TRP A 168 9.03 10.75 24.31
CA TRP A 168 7.78 11.40 23.99
C TRP A 168 7.72 11.67 22.48
N PHE A 169 6.59 11.37 21.89
CA PHE A 169 6.34 11.48 20.45
C PHE A 169 5.26 12.53 20.21
N ASN A 170 5.52 13.38 19.27
CA ASN A 170 4.54 14.36 18.75
C ASN A 170 4.20 13.97 17.31
#